data_d8527ddff45a7ad2c58723df37675b2f
#
_entry.id   d8527ddff45a7ad2c58723df37675b2f
#
_cell.length_a   1.000
_cell.length_b   1.000
_cell.length_c   1.000
_cell.angle_alpha   90.00
_cell.angle_beta   90.00
_cell.angle_gamma   90.00
#
_symmetry.space_group_name_H-M   'P 1'
#
loop_
_entity.id
_entity.type
_entity.pdbx_description
1 polymer ?
#
loop_
_entity_poly.entity_id
_entity_poly.type
_entity_poly.pdbx_seq_one_letter_code
_entity_poly.pdbx_strand_id
1 'polypeptide(L)'
;MSQPERFEVLVLGSGTGGKLVAWHMAQSGRRTAVVERQWIGGSCVNVACMPSKNEISSAKVTHLARHAAQYGTVTNSVAVDMATVRRRKREMVDRQIARHLQNYKATGAELIMGSGRFVERKTLEVILNDGGTRVLAADKVFLNVGTHAALPSVAGLDAARPLTHVEALELEYLPPHLVVIGGGYAGLEMAQAYRRFGSDVTIIESGPQLMGREDHDVSQEMRRILSDEGIQVLLEAELLQVRGQSGEKVALVVRTASAERNIDGSDILVAAGRVPNTAGIGLEEAGVRLNSRGYIRVNGRLETSAPDVWALGECAGSSQFTHISEDDFRIIRDNLAGRNRSTRGRLVAYCMFTDPPLAHVGLSEGEAERQGIIARVARLPMNSVLGAQATEQRQGFMKALIGESDDRILGFTMIGAEAGEVMAAVQTAMLARLSYSTLTDTAFAHPTMAEGLSLLFSNVPPRSVQRTTTKVA
;
A
#
# COMPACT_ATOMS: atom_id res chain seq x y z
N MET A 1 -36.08 8.97 -22.68
CA MET A 1 -35.15 8.95 -21.54
C MET A 1 -35.65 9.94 -20.51
N SER A 2 -35.70 9.58 -19.23
CA SER A 2 -36.05 10.51 -18.14
C SER A 2 -35.03 11.65 -18.09
N GLN A 3 -35.46 12.86 -17.71
CA GLN A 3 -34.54 13.97 -17.54
C GLN A 3 -33.51 13.61 -16.44
N PRO A 4 -32.22 13.90 -16.66
CA PRO A 4 -31.20 13.62 -15.66
C PRO A 4 -31.45 14.39 -14.34
N GLU A 5 -31.28 13.71 -13.22
CA GLU A 5 -31.25 14.34 -11.90
C GLU A 5 -29.99 15.22 -11.80
N ARG A 6 -30.14 16.47 -11.41
CA ARG A 6 -29.02 17.43 -11.37
C ARG A 6 -28.43 17.56 -9.98
N PHE A 7 -27.11 17.48 -9.94
CA PHE A 7 -26.28 17.73 -8.78
C PHE A 7 -25.26 18.83 -9.10
N GLU A 8 -24.70 19.49 -8.09
CA GLU A 8 -23.54 20.36 -8.29
C GLU A 8 -22.26 19.53 -8.34
N VAL A 9 -22.22 18.44 -7.55
CA VAL A 9 -21.05 17.56 -7.42
C VAL A 9 -21.47 16.09 -7.53
N LEU A 10 -20.74 15.34 -8.34
CA LEU A 10 -20.91 13.91 -8.48
C LEU A 10 -19.56 13.21 -8.27
N VAL A 11 -19.54 12.20 -7.44
CA VAL A 11 -18.35 11.40 -7.15
C VAL A 11 -18.60 9.95 -7.57
N LEU A 12 -17.74 9.39 -8.41
CA LEU A 12 -17.78 7.97 -8.77
C LEU A 12 -16.72 7.20 -7.97
N GLY A 13 -17.19 6.39 -7.04
CA GLY A 13 -16.38 5.64 -6.07
C GLY A 13 -16.27 6.32 -4.72
N SER A 14 -16.65 5.61 -3.64
CA SER A 14 -16.64 6.09 -2.25
C SER A 14 -15.32 5.82 -1.51
N GLY A 15 -14.22 5.55 -2.25
CA GLY A 15 -12.90 5.36 -1.68
C GLY A 15 -12.43 6.55 -0.83
N THR A 16 -11.26 6.47 -0.23
CA THR A 16 -10.79 7.50 0.73
C THR A 16 -10.85 8.91 0.16
N GLY A 17 -10.32 9.15 -1.03
CA GLY A 17 -10.39 10.48 -1.64
C GLY A 17 -11.82 10.87 -2.01
N GLY A 18 -12.60 9.96 -2.58
CA GLY A 18 -13.97 10.20 -3.04
C GLY A 18 -14.91 10.60 -1.91
N LYS A 19 -14.92 9.85 -0.80
CA LYS A 19 -15.76 10.19 0.37
C LYS A 19 -15.37 11.53 0.99
N LEU A 20 -14.07 11.85 1.06
CA LEU A 20 -13.60 13.12 1.61
C LEU A 20 -14.00 14.30 0.72
N VAL A 21 -13.92 14.16 -0.60
CA VAL A 21 -14.48 15.15 -1.54
C VAL A 21 -15.98 15.33 -1.30
N ALA A 22 -16.73 14.24 -1.26
CA ALA A 22 -18.18 14.28 -1.11
C ALA A 22 -18.61 14.97 0.20
N TRP A 23 -18.04 14.56 1.33
CA TRP A 23 -18.34 15.15 2.63
C TRP A 23 -17.99 16.64 2.67
N HIS A 24 -16.82 17.01 2.16
CA HIS A 24 -16.39 18.43 2.12
C HIS A 24 -17.33 19.29 1.25
N MET A 25 -17.70 18.80 0.06
CA MET A 25 -18.58 19.54 -0.85
C MET A 25 -20.00 19.67 -0.29
N ALA A 26 -20.56 18.60 0.26
CA ALA A 26 -21.88 18.64 0.89
C ALA A 26 -21.90 19.57 2.12
N GLN A 27 -20.89 19.51 2.98
CA GLN A 27 -20.74 20.44 4.12
C GLN A 27 -20.60 21.90 3.68
N SER A 28 -20.11 22.15 2.47
CA SER A 28 -20.04 23.49 1.86
C SER A 28 -21.37 23.92 1.23
N GLY A 29 -22.48 23.20 1.47
CA GLY A 29 -23.82 23.49 0.98
C GLY A 29 -24.09 23.05 -0.45
N ARG A 30 -23.19 22.31 -1.11
CA ARG A 30 -23.37 21.84 -2.48
C ARG A 30 -24.20 20.56 -2.53
N ARG A 31 -25.17 20.48 -3.42
CA ARG A 31 -25.91 19.26 -3.68
C ARG A 31 -24.98 18.20 -4.27
N THR A 32 -24.61 17.19 -3.46
CA THR A 32 -23.57 16.21 -3.78
C THR A 32 -24.10 14.80 -3.75
N ALA A 33 -23.78 14.00 -4.78
CA ALA A 33 -24.03 12.55 -4.81
C ALA A 33 -22.72 11.76 -4.96
N VAL A 34 -22.70 10.56 -4.36
CA VAL A 34 -21.65 9.56 -4.50
C VAL A 34 -22.24 8.28 -5.02
N VAL A 35 -21.70 7.75 -6.11
CA VAL A 35 -22.06 6.44 -6.65
C VAL A 35 -21.02 5.42 -6.21
N GLU A 36 -21.45 4.38 -5.50
CA GLU A 36 -20.60 3.29 -5.02
C GLU A 36 -21.21 1.94 -5.39
N ARG A 37 -20.42 1.09 -6.05
CA ARG A 37 -20.93 -0.20 -6.53
C ARG A 37 -20.98 -1.29 -5.44
N GLN A 38 -20.04 -1.27 -4.45
CA GLN A 38 -19.88 -2.40 -3.55
C GLN A 38 -19.39 -2.02 -2.15
N TRP A 39 -18.28 -1.30 -2.03
CA TRP A 39 -17.54 -1.12 -0.76
C TRP A 39 -17.63 0.30 -0.23
N ILE A 40 -18.59 0.57 0.64
CA ILE A 40 -18.73 1.88 1.27
C ILE A 40 -17.44 2.25 2.00
N GLY A 41 -16.82 3.37 1.60
CA GLY A 41 -15.53 3.82 2.12
C GLY A 41 -14.31 3.27 1.37
N GLY A 42 -14.52 2.42 0.35
CA GLY A 42 -13.51 1.87 -0.55
C GLY A 42 -12.74 0.67 0.00
N SER A 43 -11.77 0.21 -0.77
CA SER A 43 -10.99 -1.00 -0.48
C SER A 43 -10.22 -0.94 0.84
N CYS A 44 -9.68 0.20 1.22
CA CYS A 44 -8.88 0.37 2.44
C CYS A 44 -9.62 -0.13 3.69
N VAL A 45 -10.91 0.20 3.83
CA VAL A 45 -11.73 -0.18 4.97
C VAL A 45 -12.21 -1.62 4.87
N ASN A 46 -12.60 -2.04 3.66
CA ASN A 46 -13.35 -3.28 3.48
C ASN A 46 -12.47 -4.52 3.23
N VAL A 47 -11.42 -4.39 2.41
CA VAL A 47 -10.68 -5.53 1.86
C VAL A 47 -9.18 -5.32 1.71
N ALA A 48 -8.61 -4.23 2.27
CA ALA A 48 -7.19 -3.94 2.12
C ALA A 48 -6.55 -3.53 3.45
N CYS A 49 -6.21 -2.24 3.64
CA CYS A 49 -5.37 -1.77 4.75
C CYS A 49 -5.88 -2.20 6.13
N MET A 50 -7.12 -1.86 6.47
CA MET A 50 -7.65 -2.11 7.81
C MET A 50 -7.83 -3.60 8.12
N PRO A 51 -8.50 -4.39 7.27
CA PRO A 51 -8.67 -5.82 7.54
C PRO A 51 -7.34 -6.59 7.51
N SER A 52 -6.42 -6.29 6.58
CA SER A 52 -5.13 -7.00 6.54
C SER A 52 -4.27 -6.71 7.77
N LYS A 53 -4.21 -5.46 8.26
CA LYS A 53 -3.45 -5.13 9.48
C LYS A 53 -4.09 -5.72 10.75
N ASN A 54 -5.41 -5.85 10.77
CA ASN A 54 -6.10 -6.58 11.84
C ASN A 54 -5.72 -8.08 11.85
N GLU A 55 -5.65 -8.70 10.69
CA GLU A 55 -5.25 -10.10 10.53
C GLU A 55 -3.76 -10.31 10.86
N ILE A 56 -2.87 -9.45 10.34
CA ILE A 56 -1.43 -9.43 10.67
C ILE A 56 -1.21 -9.28 12.18
N SER A 57 -2.01 -8.43 12.86
CA SER A 57 -1.96 -8.31 14.31
C SER A 57 -2.30 -9.62 15.02
N SER A 58 -3.29 -10.38 14.52
CA SER A 58 -3.60 -11.71 15.05
C SER A 58 -2.45 -12.71 14.81
N ALA A 59 -1.82 -12.66 13.62
CA ALA A 59 -0.65 -13.48 13.30
C ALA A 59 0.55 -13.15 14.20
N LYS A 60 0.78 -11.86 14.49
CA LYS A 60 1.81 -11.43 15.46
C LYS A 60 1.57 -11.99 16.86
N VAL A 61 0.33 -11.96 17.35
CA VAL A 61 -0.05 -12.55 18.64
C VAL A 61 0.22 -14.06 18.64
N THR A 62 -0.13 -14.76 17.58
CA THR A 62 0.16 -16.20 17.43
C THR A 62 1.67 -16.49 17.46
N HIS A 63 2.45 -15.70 16.74
CA HIS A 63 3.91 -15.82 16.73
C HIS A 63 4.51 -15.61 18.13
N LEU A 64 4.12 -14.54 18.81
CA LEU A 64 4.58 -14.25 20.17
C LEU A 64 4.20 -15.38 21.15
N ALA A 65 2.97 -15.90 21.05
CA ALA A 65 2.53 -17.00 21.91
C ALA A 65 3.35 -18.28 21.69
N ARG A 66 3.72 -18.60 20.46
CA ARG A 66 4.58 -19.75 20.15
C ARG A 66 6.01 -19.59 20.64
N HIS A 67 6.50 -18.36 20.71
CA HIS A 67 7.87 -18.03 21.14
C HIS A 67 7.91 -17.46 22.58
N ALA A 68 6.80 -17.55 23.33
CA ALA A 68 6.65 -16.96 24.65
C ALA A 68 7.71 -17.47 25.67
N ALA A 69 8.21 -18.69 25.49
CA ALA A 69 9.26 -19.28 26.33
C ALA A 69 10.56 -18.44 26.35
N GLN A 70 10.87 -17.74 25.25
CA GLN A 70 12.04 -16.85 25.18
C GLN A 70 11.92 -15.65 26.14
N TYR A 71 10.68 -15.32 26.52
CA TYR A 71 10.33 -14.25 27.47
C TYR A 71 9.99 -14.78 28.88
N GLY A 72 10.26 -16.05 29.14
CA GLY A 72 9.98 -16.69 30.42
C GLY A 72 8.48 -17.05 30.62
N THR A 73 7.66 -16.96 29.56
CA THR A 73 6.24 -17.30 29.64
C THR A 73 6.02 -18.71 29.08
N VAL A 74 5.42 -19.60 29.88
CA VAL A 74 5.13 -20.99 29.47
C VAL A 74 3.75 -21.07 28.87
N THR A 75 3.66 -21.58 27.65
CA THR A 75 2.40 -21.92 26.95
C THR A 75 2.39 -23.41 26.65
N ASN A 76 1.28 -24.11 26.86
CA ASN A 76 1.20 -25.57 26.59
C ASN A 76 1.05 -25.88 25.10
N SER A 77 0.10 -25.21 24.43
CA SER A 77 -0.12 -25.32 23.00
C SER A 77 -0.72 -24.03 22.45
N VAL A 78 -0.41 -23.73 21.20
CA VAL A 78 -0.97 -22.56 20.49
C VAL A 78 -1.66 -23.03 19.23
N ALA A 79 -2.99 -23.00 19.24
CA ALA A 79 -3.85 -23.24 18.09
C ALA A 79 -4.42 -21.92 17.57
N VAL A 80 -4.74 -21.90 16.27
CA VAL A 80 -5.36 -20.74 15.61
C VAL A 80 -6.77 -21.09 15.19
N ASP A 81 -7.73 -20.26 15.60
CA ASP A 81 -9.12 -20.31 15.15
C ASP A 81 -9.34 -19.22 14.09
N MET A 82 -9.23 -19.60 12.81
CA MET A 82 -9.39 -18.69 11.68
C MET A 82 -10.80 -18.09 11.62
N ALA A 83 -11.83 -18.79 12.03
CA ALA A 83 -13.19 -18.25 12.10
C ALA A 83 -13.27 -17.08 13.10
N THR A 84 -12.58 -17.18 14.24
CA THR A 84 -12.47 -16.07 15.21
C THR A 84 -11.61 -14.93 14.68
N VAL A 85 -10.49 -15.21 13.96
CA VAL A 85 -9.68 -14.18 13.31
C VAL A 85 -10.53 -13.39 12.31
N ARG A 86 -11.27 -14.10 11.44
CA ARG A 86 -12.19 -13.48 10.48
C ARG A 86 -13.28 -12.67 11.16
N ARG A 87 -13.95 -13.20 12.16
CA ARG A 87 -15.04 -12.51 12.90
C ARG A 87 -14.54 -11.19 13.52
N ARG A 88 -13.41 -11.22 14.23
CA ARG A 88 -12.79 -10.04 14.85
C ARG A 88 -12.51 -8.93 13.82
N LYS A 89 -12.02 -9.31 12.66
CA LYS A 89 -11.75 -8.42 11.53
C LYS A 89 -13.04 -7.83 10.96
N ARG A 90 -14.07 -8.67 10.72
CA ARG A 90 -15.37 -8.23 10.18
C ARG A 90 -16.08 -7.26 11.12
N GLU A 91 -16.08 -7.51 12.39
CA GLU A 91 -16.63 -6.57 13.38
C GLU A 91 -15.95 -5.19 13.34
N MET A 92 -14.65 -5.14 13.09
CA MET A 92 -13.94 -3.88 12.91
C MET A 92 -14.38 -3.18 11.61
N VAL A 93 -14.48 -3.91 10.50
CA VAL A 93 -14.93 -3.38 9.20
C VAL A 93 -16.34 -2.82 9.32
N ASP A 94 -17.27 -3.58 9.92
CA ASP A 94 -18.67 -3.17 10.06
C ASP A 94 -18.81 -1.88 10.87
N ARG A 95 -18.03 -1.73 11.97
CA ARG A 95 -17.99 -0.47 12.74
C ARG A 95 -17.50 0.71 11.87
N GLN A 96 -16.53 0.50 10.98
CA GLN A 96 -16.06 1.56 10.10
C GLN A 96 -17.09 1.92 9.00
N ILE A 97 -17.77 0.93 8.44
CA ILE A 97 -18.87 1.14 7.48
C ILE A 97 -19.98 1.95 8.14
N ALA A 98 -20.41 1.54 9.33
CA ALA A 98 -21.45 2.26 10.10
C ALA A 98 -21.07 3.74 10.35
N ARG A 99 -19.80 3.99 10.69
CA ARG A 99 -19.29 5.36 10.84
C ARG A 99 -19.32 6.15 9.54
N HIS A 100 -18.99 5.52 8.40
CA HIS A 100 -19.05 6.20 7.10
C HIS A 100 -20.50 6.53 6.73
N LEU A 101 -21.45 5.63 6.95
CA LEU A 101 -22.88 5.89 6.75
C LEU A 101 -23.38 7.04 7.60
N GLN A 102 -22.97 7.12 8.88
CA GLN A 102 -23.28 8.26 9.76
C GLN A 102 -22.71 9.57 9.18
N ASN A 103 -21.49 9.56 8.65
CA ASN A 103 -20.88 10.74 8.04
C ASN A 103 -21.63 11.20 6.77
N TYR A 104 -22.06 10.28 5.91
CA TYR A 104 -22.91 10.61 4.75
C TYR A 104 -24.20 11.28 5.20
N LYS A 105 -24.87 10.72 6.20
CA LYS A 105 -26.10 11.31 6.77
C LYS A 105 -25.83 12.69 7.40
N ALA A 106 -24.76 12.83 8.17
CA ALA A 106 -24.43 14.08 8.85
C ALA A 106 -24.03 15.22 7.89
N THR A 107 -23.39 14.89 6.77
CA THR A 107 -22.95 15.87 5.76
C THR A 107 -24.03 16.21 4.74
N GLY A 108 -25.05 15.35 4.57
CA GLY A 108 -26.06 15.50 3.54
C GLY A 108 -25.61 15.04 2.15
N ALA A 109 -24.45 14.41 2.00
CA ALA A 109 -24.04 13.80 0.74
C ALA A 109 -24.89 12.54 0.47
N GLU A 110 -25.55 12.48 -0.68
CA GLU A 110 -26.37 11.35 -1.09
C GLU A 110 -25.47 10.18 -1.52
N LEU A 111 -25.54 9.05 -0.81
CA LEU A 111 -24.85 7.82 -1.18
C LEU A 111 -25.80 6.94 -1.99
N ILE A 112 -25.45 6.69 -3.24
CA ILE A 112 -26.20 5.88 -4.19
C ILE A 112 -25.45 4.58 -4.43
N MET A 113 -26.03 3.46 -4.00
CA MET A 113 -25.45 2.13 -4.21
C MET A 113 -25.79 1.63 -5.60
N GLY A 114 -24.79 1.55 -6.48
CA GLY A 114 -24.99 1.13 -7.87
C GLY A 114 -23.72 1.24 -8.72
N SER A 115 -23.78 0.68 -9.91
CA SER A 115 -22.73 0.74 -10.92
C SER A 115 -22.96 1.89 -11.88
N GLY A 116 -22.07 2.89 -11.84
CA GLY A 116 -22.13 4.09 -12.68
C GLY A 116 -21.29 3.97 -13.94
N ARG A 117 -21.88 4.40 -15.09
CA ARG A 117 -21.20 4.52 -16.37
C ARG A 117 -21.52 5.89 -16.99
N PHE A 118 -20.52 6.56 -17.54
CA PHE A 118 -20.75 7.79 -18.31
C PHE A 118 -21.50 7.46 -19.62
N VAL A 119 -22.54 8.23 -19.91
CA VAL A 119 -23.30 8.21 -21.17
C VAL A 119 -23.07 9.48 -21.96
N GLU A 120 -22.66 10.56 -21.28
CA GLU A 120 -22.27 11.85 -21.84
C GLU A 120 -21.26 12.54 -20.90
N ARG A 121 -20.74 13.69 -21.32
CA ARG A 121 -19.91 14.53 -20.43
C ARG A 121 -20.66 14.84 -19.14
N LYS A 122 -20.04 14.48 -18.00
CA LYS A 122 -20.56 14.75 -16.66
C LYS A 122 -21.96 14.16 -16.38
N THR A 123 -22.40 13.18 -17.18
CA THR A 123 -23.67 12.47 -17.01
C THR A 123 -23.42 10.98 -16.84
N LEU A 124 -23.87 10.45 -15.71
CA LEU A 124 -23.77 9.02 -15.37
C LEU A 124 -25.15 8.36 -15.46
N GLU A 125 -25.22 7.23 -16.14
CA GLU A 125 -26.25 6.23 -15.93
C GLU A 125 -25.79 5.32 -14.78
N VAL A 126 -26.67 5.12 -13.79
CA VAL A 126 -26.39 4.30 -12.60
C VAL A 126 -27.39 3.17 -12.52
N ILE A 127 -26.91 1.94 -12.66
CA ILE A 127 -27.69 0.74 -12.40
C ILE A 127 -27.64 0.48 -10.90
N LEU A 128 -28.78 0.60 -10.22
CA LEU A 128 -28.89 0.47 -8.78
C LEU A 128 -28.76 -0.99 -8.32
N ASN A 129 -28.15 -1.21 -7.18
CA ASN A 129 -27.96 -2.55 -6.61
C ASN A 129 -29.28 -3.22 -6.18
N ASP A 130 -30.31 -2.42 -5.86
CA ASP A 130 -31.67 -2.86 -5.49
C ASP A 130 -32.63 -2.87 -6.69
N GLY A 131 -32.13 -2.60 -7.89
CA GLY A 131 -32.85 -2.59 -9.14
C GLY A 131 -33.24 -1.19 -9.63
N GLY A 132 -33.48 -1.08 -10.94
CA GLY A 132 -33.76 0.17 -11.60
C GLY A 132 -32.49 0.93 -12.03
N THR A 133 -32.76 2.08 -12.66
CA THR A 133 -31.71 2.92 -13.24
C THR A 133 -31.99 4.38 -12.93
N ARG A 134 -30.95 5.13 -12.56
CA ARG A 134 -30.97 6.59 -12.42
C ARG A 134 -30.01 7.23 -13.41
N VAL A 135 -30.34 8.39 -13.91
CA VAL A 135 -29.44 9.21 -14.73
C VAL A 135 -29.12 10.48 -13.97
N LEU A 136 -27.83 10.68 -13.68
CA LEU A 136 -27.32 11.76 -12.85
C LEU A 136 -26.42 12.67 -13.66
N ALA A 137 -26.63 13.97 -13.59
CA ALA A 137 -25.75 14.97 -14.22
C ALA A 137 -25.23 15.95 -13.19
N ALA A 138 -23.99 16.44 -13.35
CA ALA A 138 -23.38 17.37 -12.39
C ALA A 138 -22.54 18.44 -13.07
N ASP A 139 -22.29 19.55 -12.33
CA ASP A 139 -21.37 20.60 -12.77
C ASP A 139 -19.92 20.16 -12.63
N LYS A 140 -19.58 19.42 -11.56
CA LYS A 140 -18.25 18.90 -11.26
C LYS A 140 -18.29 17.40 -10.98
N VAL A 141 -17.31 16.67 -11.53
CA VAL A 141 -17.22 15.21 -11.36
C VAL A 141 -15.86 14.81 -10.80
N PHE A 142 -15.86 13.88 -9.84
CA PHE A 142 -14.64 13.34 -9.23
C PHE A 142 -14.60 11.82 -9.36
N LEU A 143 -13.51 11.30 -9.92
CA LEU A 143 -13.30 9.88 -10.19
C LEU A 143 -12.37 9.28 -9.14
N ASN A 144 -12.89 8.36 -8.33
CA ASN A 144 -12.12 7.65 -7.30
C ASN A 144 -12.43 6.14 -7.32
N VAL A 145 -12.44 5.58 -8.53
CA VAL A 145 -12.81 4.18 -8.79
C VAL A 145 -11.75 3.15 -8.35
N GLY A 146 -10.54 3.60 -8.01
CA GLY A 146 -9.48 2.73 -7.49
C GLY A 146 -8.95 1.70 -8.49
N THR A 147 -8.45 0.58 -7.95
CA THR A 147 -7.87 -0.55 -8.69
C THR A 147 -8.34 -1.87 -8.09
N HIS A 148 -8.09 -2.98 -8.78
CA HIS A 148 -8.29 -4.36 -8.29
C HIS A 148 -7.01 -5.19 -8.50
N ALA A 149 -6.94 -6.38 -7.91
CA ALA A 149 -5.81 -7.29 -8.07
C ALA A 149 -5.66 -7.72 -9.54
N ALA A 150 -4.44 -7.71 -10.04
CA ALA A 150 -4.12 -8.24 -11.36
C ALA A 150 -4.01 -9.77 -11.29
N LEU A 151 -4.72 -10.46 -12.18
CA LEU A 151 -4.53 -11.89 -12.39
C LEU A 151 -3.65 -12.07 -13.64
N PRO A 152 -2.45 -12.68 -13.52
CA PRO A 152 -1.60 -12.93 -14.68
C PRO A 152 -2.23 -13.96 -15.62
N SER A 153 -2.02 -13.78 -16.91
CA SER A 153 -2.51 -14.73 -17.92
C SER A 153 -1.60 -15.95 -17.96
N VAL A 154 -1.88 -16.94 -17.11
CA VAL A 154 -1.16 -18.20 -16.99
C VAL A 154 -2.12 -19.37 -17.22
N ALA A 155 -1.67 -20.36 -17.97
CA ALA A 155 -2.48 -21.54 -18.30
C ALA A 155 -3.00 -22.24 -17.03
N GLY A 156 -4.33 -22.34 -16.91
CA GLY A 156 -5.01 -23.00 -15.79
C GLY A 156 -5.17 -22.18 -14.52
N LEU A 157 -4.57 -20.98 -14.41
CA LEU A 157 -4.64 -20.16 -13.19
C LEU A 157 -6.07 -19.73 -12.88
N ASP A 158 -6.81 -19.25 -13.85
CA ASP A 158 -8.21 -18.82 -13.67
C ASP A 158 -9.11 -19.98 -13.23
N ALA A 159 -8.95 -21.15 -13.87
CA ALA A 159 -9.69 -22.35 -13.51
C ALA A 159 -9.35 -22.87 -12.10
N ALA A 160 -8.14 -22.58 -11.61
CA ALA A 160 -7.70 -22.94 -10.26
C ALA A 160 -8.35 -22.09 -9.16
N ARG A 161 -9.16 -21.09 -9.49
CA ARG A 161 -9.82 -20.17 -8.53
C ARG A 161 -8.83 -19.60 -7.50
N PRO A 162 -7.79 -18.89 -7.93
CA PRO A 162 -6.81 -18.36 -7.02
C PRO A 162 -7.45 -17.32 -6.10
N LEU A 163 -6.96 -17.25 -4.87
CA LEU A 163 -7.30 -16.19 -3.94
C LEU A 163 -6.61 -14.89 -4.37
N THR A 164 -7.30 -13.79 -4.23
CA THR A 164 -6.67 -12.48 -4.08
C THR A 164 -6.64 -12.09 -2.60
N HIS A 165 -6.16 -10.88 -2.29
CA HIS A 165 -6.25 -10.35 -0.92
C HIS A 165 -7.70 -10.27 -0.41
N VAL A 166 -8.70 -10.23 -1.31
CA VAL A 166 -10.13 -10.17 -0.92
C VAL A 166 -10.56 -11.51 -0.35
N GLU A 167 -10.37 -12.60 -1.09
CA GLU A 167 -10.78 -13.94 -0.69
C GLU A 167 -9.93 -14.45 0.47
N ALA A 168 -8.60 -14.19 0.46
CA ALA A 168 -7.71 -14.59 1.53
C ALA A 168 -8.15 -14.02 2.89
N LEU A 169 -8.57 -12.76 2.92
CA LEU A 169 -9.11 -12.13 4.14
C LEU A 169 -10.46 -12.72 4.59
N GLU A 170 -11.09 -13.60 3.84
CA GLU A 170 -12.38 -14.23 4.20
C GLU A 170 -12.26 -15.70 4.58
N LEU A 171 -11.06 -16.28 4.57
CA LEU A 171 -10.85 -17.68 4.91
C LEU A 171 -11.24 -17.95 6.38
N GLU A 172 -12.00 -19.00 6.59
CA GLU A 172 -12.34 -19.57 7.90
C GLU A 172 -11.52 -20.84 8.22
N TYR A 173 -10.66 -21.23 7.31
CA TYR A 173 -9.72 -22.34 7.47
C TYR A 173 -8.30 -21.86 7.24
N LEU A 174 -7.34 -22.60 7.77
CA LEU A 174 -5.93 -22.35 7.55
C LEU A 174 -5.45 -23.22 6.38
N PRO A 175 -5.01 -22.62 5.25
CA PRO A 175 -4.38 -23.38 4.17
C PRO A 175 -3.20 -24.20 4.68
N PRO A 176 -3.15 -25.53 4.47
CA PRO A 176 -1.96 -26.32 4.81
C PRO A 176 -0.69 -25.81 4.14
N HIS A 177 -0.77 -25.47 2.84
CA HIS A 177 0.34 -24.89 2.09
C HIS A 177 -0.16 -23.80 1.14
N LEU A 178 0.17 -22.55 1.44
CA LEU A 178 -0.17 -21.37 0.64
C LEU A 178 0.96 -21.05 -0.34
N VAL A 179 0.66 -21.06 -1.65
CA VAL A 179 1.59 -20.62 -2.69
C VAL A 179 1.25 -19.17 -3.07
N VAL A 180 2.17 -18.23 -2.83
CA VAL A 180 2.00 -16.80 -3.08
C VAL A 180 2.69 -16.44 -4.39
N ILE A 181 1.93 -15.90 -5.34
CA ILE A 181 2.45 -15.39 -6.62
C ILE A 181 2.64 -13.89 -6.53
N GLY A 182 3.90 -13.46 -6.49
CA GLY A 182 4.35 -12.08 -6.36
C GLY A 182 4.98 -11.77 -5.01
N GLY A 183 6.22 -11.30 -5.05
CA GLY A 183 7.06 -10.90 -3.90
C GLY A 183 6.97 -9.40 -3.58
N GLY A 184 5.84 -8.75 -3.90
CA GLY A 184 5.56 -7.37 -3.51
C GLY A 184 5.01 -7.25 -2.08
N TYR A 185 4.78 -6.02 -1.61
CA TYR A 185 4.40 -5.74 -0.21
C TYR A 185 3.20 -6.56 0.28
N ALA A 186 2.10 -6.58 -0.49
CA ALA A 186 0.89 -7.32 -0.10
C ALA A 186 1.14 -8.84 -0.03
N GLY A 187 1.92 -9.38 -0.99
CA GLY A 187 2.30 -10.79 -1.00
C GLY A 187 3.11 -11.17 0.23
N LEU A 188 4.10 -10.35 0.61
CA LEU A 188 4.97 -10.60 1.76
C LEU A 188 4.21 -10.47 3.10
N GLU A 189 3.34 -9.47 3.24
CA GLU A 189 2.49 -9.30 4.42
C GLU A 189 1.62 -10.54 4.65
N MET A 190 0.94 -11.01 3.61
CA MET A 190 0.07 -12.19 3.70
C MET A 190 0.87 -13.48 3.89
N ALA A 191 1.99 -13.65 3.17
CA ALA A 191 2.87 -14.79 3.31
C ALA A 191 3.34 -14.96 4.76
N GLN A 192 3.82 -13.89 5.41
CA GLN A 192 4.26 -13.94 6.79
C GLN A 192 3.09 -14.19 7.76
N ALA A 193 1.94 -13.56 7.53
CA ALA A 193 0.76 -13.76 8.37
C ALA A 193 0.31 -15.23 8.37
N TYR A 194 0.16 -15.83 7.18
CA TYR A 194 -0.25 -17.22 7.06
C TYR A 194 0.81 -18.20 7.58
N ARG A 195 2.11 -17.90 7.35
CA ARG A 195 3.20 -18.69 7.96
C ARG A 195 3.10 -18.68 9.49
N ARG A 196 2.85 -17.53 10.07
CA ARG A 196 2.69 -17.37 11.52
C ARG A 196 1.42 -17.99 12.08
N PHE A 197 0.37 -18.10 11.30
CA PHE A 197 -0.80 -18.90 11.66
C PHE A 197 -0.50 -20.42 11.65
N GLY A 198 0.42 -20.88 10.80
CA GLY A 198 0.88 -22.28 10.75
C GLY A 198 0.87 -22.93 9.38
N SER A 199 0.56 -22.19 8.31
CA SER A 199 0.69 -22.67 6.94
C SER A 199 2.16 -22.89 6.57
N ASP A 200 2.44 -23.88 5.72
CA ASP A 200 3.62 -23.80 4.88
C ASP A 200 3.41 -22.75 3.81
N VAL A 201 4.47 -22.00 3.48
CA VAL A 201 4.36 -20.89 2.52
C VAL A 201 5.51 -20.93 1.52
N THR A 202 5.16 -20.84 0.23
CA THR A 202 6.12 -20.65 -0.87
C THR A 202 5.78 -19.38 -1.64
N ILE A 203 6.76 -18.49 -1.81
CA ILE A 203 6.66 -17.26 -2.62
C ILE A 203 7.32 -17.51 -3.96
N ILE A 204 6.59 -17.22 -5.05
CA ILE A 204 7.09 -17.24 -6.43
C ILE A 204 7.18 -15.79 -6.91
N GLU A 205 8.41 -15.32 -7.16
CA GLU A 205 8.68 -13.98 -7.67
C GLU A 205 9.45 -14.07 -8.99
N SER A 206 8.92 -13.44 -10.02
CA SER A 206 9.52 -13.43 -11.37
C SER A 206 10.77 -12.55 -11.47
N GLY A 207 10.87 -11.56 -10.59
CA GLY A 207 12.01 -10.65 -10.53
C GLY A 207 13.22 -11.26 -9.81
N PRO A 208 14.39 -10.58 -9.90
CA PRO A 208 15.63 -11.04 -9.28
C PRO A 208 15.65 -10.81 -7.76
N GLN A 209 14.68 -10.08 -7.21
CA GLN A 209 14.58 -9.78 -5.78
C GLN A 209 13.14 -9.57 -5.34
N LEU A 210 12.87 -9.74 -4.06
CA LEU A 210 11.62 -9.30 -3.44
C LEU A 210 11.54 -7.77 -3.46
N MET A 211 10.29 -7.22 -3.44
CA MET A 211 10.10 -5.77 -3.38
C MET A 211 10.95 -5.03 -4.43
N GLY A 212 10.80 -5.36 -5.70
CA GLY A 212 11.68 -4.95 -6.80
C GLY A 212 11.95 -3.43 -6.95
N ARG A 213 11.30 -2.57 -6.16
CA ARG A 213 11.54 -1.12 -6.12
C ARG A 213 12.47 -0.69 -5.00
N GLU A 214 12.69 -1.56 -4.02
CA GLU A 214 13.58 -1.30 -2.89
C GLU A 214 15.04 -1.51 -3.29
N ASP A 215 15.94 -0.91 -2.53
CA ASP A 215 17.37 -1.17 -2.68
C ASP A 215 17.68 -2.64 -2.37
N HIS A 216 18.74 -3.15 -2.98
CA HIS A 216 19.10 -4.56 -2.90
C HIS A 216 19.32 -5.06 -1.46
N ASP A 217 19.97 -4.26 -0.61
CA ASP A 217 20.22 -4.59 0.79
C ASP A 217 18.94 -4.69 1.62
N VAL A 218 17.93 -3.86 1.30
CA VAL A 218 16.59 -3.89 1.92
C VAL A 218 15.85 -5.18 1.54
N SER A 219 15.89 -5.52 0.25
CA SER A 219 15.30 -6.76 -0.25
C SER A 219 15.97 -8.01 0.34
N GLN A 220 17.29 -8.00 0.40
CA GLN A 220 18.07 -9.12 0.93
C GLN A 220 17.78 -9.35 2.43
N GLU A 221 17.69 -8.30 3.23
CA GLU A 221 17.38 -8.41 4.66
C GLU A 221 15.95 -8.93 4.86
N MET A 222 14.97 -8.43 4.10
CA MET A 222 13.61 -8.93 4.18
C MET A 222 13.52 -10.41 3.78
N ARG A 223 14.22 -10.81 2.71
CA ARG A 223 14.29 -12.21 2.30
C ARG A 223 14.87 -13.09 3.41
N ARG A 224 15.96 -12.62 4.08
CA ARG A 224 16.56 -13.31 5.20
C ARG A 224 15.54 -13.52 6.33
N ILE A 225 14.86 -12.46 6.76
CA ILE A 225 13.86 -12.50 7.83
C ILE A 225 12.74 -13.50 7.51
N LEU A 226 12.20 -13.47 6.30
CA LEU A 226 11.13 -14.39 5.89
C LEU A 226 11.61 -15.85 5.79
N SER A 227 12.84 -16.05 5.30
CA SER A 227 13.44 -17.39 5.21
C SER A 227 13.75 -17.98 6.59
N ASP A 228 14.18 -17.15 7.55
CA ASP A 228 14.42 -17.57 8.95
C ASP A 228 13.09 -18.02 9.62
N GLU A 229 11.95 -17.47 9.21
CA GLU A 229 10.62 -17.96 9.63
C GLU A 229 10.15 -19.23 8.85
N GLY A 230 10.96 -19.73 7.93
CA GLY A 230 10.68 -20.94 7.15
C GLY A 230 9.80 -20.73 5.92
N ILE A 231 9.71 -19.50 5.41
CA ILE A 231 9.07 -19.22 4.13
C ILE A 231 10.04 -19.55 2.98
N GLN A 232 9.61 -20.38 2.04
CA GLN A 232 10.38 -20.65 0.84
C GLN A 232 10.23 -19.50 -0.16
N VAL A 233 11.35 -18.96 -0.65
CA VAL A 233 11.36 -17.89 -1.64
C VAL A 233 12.05 -18.34 -2.91
N LEU A 234 11.31 -18.33 -4.03
CA LEU A 234 11.81 -18.59 -5.37
C LEU A 234 11.86 -17.26 -6.14
N LEU A 235 13.05 -16.80 -6.45
CA LEU A 235 13.31 -15.62 -7.29
C LEU A 235 13.60 -16.07 -8.73
N GLU A 236 13.47 -15.11 -9.69
CA GLU A 236 13.62 -15.39 -11.12
C GLU A 236 12.80 -16.60 -11.54
N ALA A 237 11.59 -16.71 -10.97
CA ALA A 237 10.72 -17.87 -11.06
C ALA A 237 9.45 -17.53 -11.84
N GLU A 238 9.35 -18.00 -13.07
CA GLU A 238 8.22 -17.79 -13.96
C GLU A 238 7.19 -18.90 -13.77
N LEU A 239 5.94 -18.52 -13.45
CA LEU A 239 4.83 -19.45 -13.39
C LEU A 239 4.34 -19.81 -14.81
N LEU A 240 4.44 -21.08 -15.20
CA LEU A 240 4.09 -21.56 -16.54
C LEU A 240 2.68 -22.14 -16.62
N GLN A 241 2.29 -22.92 -15.62
CA GLN A 241 1.02 -23.64 -15.62
C GLN A 241 0.54 -23.88 -14.18
N VAL A 242 -0.78 -23.93 -14.03
CA VAL A 242 -1.47 -24.33 -12.81
C VAL A 242 -2.46 -25.44 -13.12
N ARG A 243 -2.59 -26.40 -12.21
CA ARG A 243 -3.59 -27.48 -12.23
C ARG A 243 -4.22 -27.60 -10.85
N GLY A 244 -5.45 -28.12 -10.80
CA GLY A 244 -6.19 -28.26 -9.55
C GLY A 244 -6.97 -27.02 -9.18
N GLN A 245 -7.35 -26.89 -7.91
CA GLN A 245 -8.20 -25.81 -7.42
C GLN A 245 -7.82 -25.43 -5.98
N SER A 246 -7.82 -24.12 -5.69
CA SER A 246 -7.62 -23.60 -4.33
C SER A 246 -8.71 -24.10 -3.38
N GLY A 247 -8.33 -24.42 -2.16
CA GLY A 247 -9.18 -25.06 -1.15
C GLY A 247 -9.16 -26.60 -1.21
N GLU A 248 -8.50 -27.20 -2.22
CA GLU A 248 -8.34 -28.65 -2.36
C GLU A 248 -6.85 -28.99 -2.54
N LYS A 249 -6.42 -29.08 -3.77
CA LYS A 249 -5.03 -29.32 -4.16
C LYS A 249 -4.71 -28.54 -5.42
N VAL A 250 -3.56 -27.86 -5.43
CA VAL A 250 -3.01 -27.16 -6.59
C VAL A 250 -1.61 -27.68 -6.90
N ALA A 251 -1.27 -27.75 -8.18
CA ALA A 251 0.06 -28.08 -8.66
C ALA A 251 0.51 -27.01 -9.66
N LEU A 252 1.64 -26.37 -9.39
CA LEU A 252 2.19 -25.30 -10.20
C LEU A 252 3.47 -25.76 -10.88
N VAL A 253 3.60 -25.49 -12.18
CA VAL A 253 4.86 -25.67 -12.92
C VAL A 253 5.54 -24.32 -12.97
N VAL A 254 6.75 -24.25 -12.42
CA VAL A 254 7.53 -23.01 -12.29
C VAL A 254 8.88 -23.22 -12.94
N ARG A 255 9.28 -22.28 -13.84
CA ARG A 255 10.61 -22.24 -14.43
C ARG A 255 11.48 -21.31 -13.61
N THR A 256 12.61 -21.83 -13.15
CA THR A 256 13.69 -21.06 -12.50
C THR A 256 14.91 -21.00 -13.43
N ALA A 257 15.91 -20.20 -13.09
CA ALA A 257 17.16 -20.15 -13.87
C ALA A 257 17.85 -21.51 -14.05
N SER A 258 17.63 -22.45 -13.14
CA SER A 258 18.30 -23.78 -13.15
C SER A 258 17.46 -24.90 -13.73
N ALA A 259 16.14 -24.89 -13.57
CA ALA A 259 15.24 -25.98 -14.01
C ALA A 259 13.76 -25.61 -13.89
N GLU A 260 12.90 -26.41 -14.53
CA GLU A 260 11.48 -26.45 -14.22
C GLU A 260 11.25 -27.27 -12.95
N ARG A 261 10.35 -26.79 -12.10
CA ARG A 261 9.98 -27.41 -10.82
C ARG A 261 8.47 -27.51 -10.70
N ASN A 262 8.02 -28.61 -10.11
CA ASN A 262 6.64 -28.74 -9.66
C ASN A 262 6.54 -28.30 -8.20
N ILE A 263 5.53 -27.48 -7.89
CA ILE A 263 5.22 -27.03 -6.55
C ILE A 263 3.78 -27.43 -6.26
N ASP A 264 3.61 -28.28 -5.26
CA ASP A 264 2.28 -28.66 -4.77
C ASP A 264 1.88 -27.70 -3.64
N GLY A 265 0.60 -27.36 -3.56
CA GLY A 265 0.01 -26.56 -2.52
C GLY A 265 -1.45 -26.90 -2.29
N SER A 266 -2.07 -26.26 -1.30
CA SER A 266 -3.52 -26.32 -1.08
C SER A 266 -4.23 -25.13 -1.70
N ASP A 267 -3.58 -23.96 -1.69
CA ASP A 267 -4.17 -22.70 -2.11
C ASP A 267 -3.15 -21.81 -2.83
N ILE A 268 -3.65 -20.97 -3.74
CA ILE A 268 -2.85 -19.97 -4.45
C ILE A 268 -3.34 -18.58 -4.06
N LEU A 269 -2.43 -17.73 -3.62
CA LEU A 269 -2.67 -16.30 -3.44
C LEU A 269 -1.97 -15.50 -4.54
N VAL A 270 -2.73 -14.74 -5.34
CA VAL A 270 -2.16 -13.86 -6.36
C VAL A 270 -2.00 -12.44 -5.83
N ALA A 271 -0.74 -12.00 -5.77
CA ALA A 271 -0.32 -10.66 -5.37
C ALA A 271 0.60 -10.02 -6.44
N ALA A 272 0.32 -10.28 -7.74
CA ALA A 272 1.16 -9.94 -8.89
C ALA A 272 0.94 -8.52 -9.44
N GLY A 273 0.34 -7.61 -8.67
CA GLY A 273 0.10 -6.22 -9.05
C GLY A 273 -1.38 -5.83 -9.06
N ARG A 274 -1.67 -4.65 -9.64
CA ARG A 274 -3.01 -4.07 -9.64
C ARG A 274 -3.36 -3.44 -11.00
N VAL A 275 -4.65 -3.48 -11.36
CA VAL A 275 -5.22 -2.93 -12.59
C VAL A 275 -6.24 -1.85 -12.21
N PRO A 276 -6.26 -0.67 -12.87
CA PRO A 276 -7.24 0.37 -12.59
C PRO A 276 -8.66 -0.02 -13.00
N ASN A 277 -9.66 0.38 -12.22
CA ASN A 277 -11.08 0.13 -12.48
C ASN A 277 -11.67 1.12 -13.51
N THR A 278 -11.00 1.29 -14.64
CA THR A 278 -11.33 2.28 -15.67
C THR A 278 -12.05 1.69 -16.89
N ALA A 279 -12.04 0.37 -17.01
CA ALA A 279 -12.70 -0.30 -18.11
C ALA A 279 -14.23 -0.32 -17.93
N GLY A 280 -14.97 -0.10 -19.03
CA GLY A 280 -16.43 -0.24 -19.08
C GLY A 280 -17.24 0.85 -18.39
N ILE A 281 -16.61 1.90 -17.86
CA ILE A 281 -17.32 2.99 -17.16
C ILE A 281 -17.55 4.25 -18.03
N GLY A 282 -17.35 4.16 -19.35
CA GLY A 282 -17.70 5.24 -20.28
C GLY A 282 -16.79 6.48 -20.19
N LEU A 283 -15.49 6.31 -19.96
CA LEU A 283 -14.57 7.44 -19.85
C LEU A 283 -14.34 8.19 -21.16
N GLU A 284 -14.50 7.53 -22.31
CA GLU A 284 -14.41 8.14 -23.64
C GLU A 284 -15.59 9.11 -23.85
N GLU A 285 -16.80 8.71 -23.48
CA GLU A 285 -18.01 9.52 -23.50
C GLU A 285 -17.89 10.75 -22.59
N ALA A 286 -17.18 10.60 -21.48
CA ALA A 286 -16.84 11.70 -20.58
C ALA A 286 -15.76 12.65 -21.14
N GLY A 287 -15.02 12.28 -22.19
CA GLY A 287 -13.86 12.98 -22.71
C GLY A 287 -12.59 12.81 -21.85
N VAL A 288 -12.54 11.78 -21.02
CA VAL A 288 -11.43 11.46 -20.11
C VAL A 288 -10.45 10.50 -20.80
N ARG A 289 -9.18 10.90 -20.87
CA ARG A 289 -8.11 10.09 -21.51
C ARG A 289 -7.40 9.21 -20.52
N LEU A 290 -7.01 8.02 -20.99
CA LEU A 290 -6.18 7.08 -20.24
C LEU A 290 -4.71 7.12 -20.73
N ASN A 291 -3.78 6.64 -19.91
CA ASN A 291 -2.42 6.33 -20.33
C ASN A 291 -2.34 4.88 -20.85
N SER A 292 -1.15 4.46 -21.35
CA SER A 292 -0.93 3.12 -21.91
C SER A 292 -1.14 1.97 -20.91
N ARG A 293 -1.17 2.26 -19.60
CA ARG A 293 -1.43 1.27 -18.53
C ARG A 293 -2.86 1.31 -18.01
N GLY A 294 -3.77 2.06 -18.65
CA GLY A 294 -5.17 2.16 -18.30
C GLY A 294 -5.49 3.14 -17.16
N TYR A 295 -4.53 3.86 -16.60
CA TYR A 295 -4.78 4.88 -15.58
C TYR A 295 -5.31 6.18 -16.20
N ILE A 296 -6.17 6.89 -15.48
CA ILE A 296 -6.69 8.20 -15.90
C ILE A 296 -5.54 9.21 -15.94
N ARG A 297 -5.36 9.88 -17.08
CA ARG A 297 -4.36 10.94 -17.21
C ARG A 297 -4.81 12.19 -16.48
N VAL A 298 -3.98 12.64 -15.56
CA VAL A 298 -4.18 13.88 -14.81
C VAL A 298 -2.94 14.78 -14.86
N ASN A 299 -3.14 16.07 -14.63
CA ASN A 299 -2.05 17.00 -14.39
C ASN A 299 -1.65 17.03 -12.90
N GLY A 300 -0.70 17.89 -12.53
CA GLY A 300 -0.25 18.03 -11.14
C GLY A 300 -1.33 18.54 -10.16
N ARG A 301 -2.45 19.04 -10.67
CA ARG A 301 -3.62 19.49 -9.89
C ARG A 301 -4.74 18.45 -9.85
N LEU A 302 -4.48 17.24 -10.40
CA LEU A 302 -5.41 16.11 -10.51
C LEU A 302 -6.60 16.37 -11.46
N GLU A 303 -6.49 17.39 -12.33
CA GLU A 303 -7.46 17.67 -13.38
C GLU A 303 -7.24 16.68 -14.54
N THR A 304 -8.34 16.12 -15.06
CA THR A 304 -8.30 15.22 -16.23
C THR A 304 -8.25 16.01 -17.54
N SER A 305 -8.35 15.30 -18.66
CA SER A 305 -8.50 15.92 -19.99
C SER A 305 -9.89 16.56 -20.23
N ALA A 306 -10.89 16.21 -19.43
CA ALA A 306 -12.24 16.75 -19.50
C ALA A 306 -12.38 17.94 -18.53
N PRO A 307 -12.96 19.09 -18.96
CA PRO A 307 -13.18 20.22 -18.07
C PRO A 307 -14.10 19.87 -16.90
N ASP A 308 -13.79 20.37 -15.71
CA ASP A 308 -14.51 20.12 -14.46
C ASP A 308 -14.62 18.65 -14.06
N VAL A 309 -13.64 17.83 -14.48
CA VAL A 309 -13.52 16.43 -14.11
C VAL A 309 -12.14 16.18 -13.53
N TRP A 310 -12.10 15.69 -12.30
CA TRP A 310 -10.87 15.31 -11.57
C TRP A 310 -10.82 13.81 -11.36
N ALA A 311 -9.61 13.28 -11.23
CA ALA A 311 -9.41 11.92 -10.77
C ALA A 311 -8.38 11.90 -9.65
N LEU A 312 -8.60 11.03 -8.65
CA LEU A 312 -7.77 10.97 -7.45
C LEU A 312 -7.61 9.54 -6.93
N GLY A 313 -6.52 9.31 -6.22
CA GLY A 313 -6.12 7.98 -5.74
C GLY A 313 -5.57 7.09 -6.86
N GLU A 314 -5.69 5.78 -6.66
CA GLU A 314 -5.01 4.80 -7.51
C GLU A 314 -5.42 4.88 -8.98
N CYS A 315 -6.68 5.14 -9.30
CA CYS A 315 -7.13 5.22 -10.69
C CYS A 315 -6.50 6.39 -11.49
N ALA A 316 -6.00 7.41 -10.79
CA ALA A 316 -5.24 8.53 -11.35
C ALA A 316 -3.73 8.26 -11.47
N GLY A 317 -3.27 7.04 -11.12
CA GLY A 317 -1.85 6.70 -11.10
C GLY A 317 -1.09 7.23 -9.88
N SER A 318 -1.77 7.77 -8.87
CA SER A 318 -1.17 8.10 -7.58
C SER A 318 -0.67 6.84 -6.87
N SER A 319 0.36 6.98 -6.03
CA SER A 319 0.91 5.86 -5.25
C SER A 319 -0.19 5.14 -4.47
N GLN A 320 -0.14 3.82 -4.45
CA GLN A 320 -1.21 2.93 -3.94
C GLN A 320 -1.28 2.93 -2.40
N PHE A 321 -1.41 4.11 -1.81
CA PHE A 321 -1.51 4.31 -0.37
C PHE A 321 -2.69 5.22 -0.03
N THR A 322 -3.38 4.87 1.04
CA THR A 322 -4.58 5.58 1.50
C THR A 322 -4.32 7.06 1.80
N HIS A 323 -3.21 7.36 2.49
CA HIS A 323 -2.81 8.74 2.81
C HIS A 323 -2.45 9.57 1.56
N ILE A 324 -2.04 8.94 0.47
CA ILE A 324 -1.82 9.62 -0.82
C ILE A 324 -3.15 9.99 -1.47
N SER A 325 -4.15 9.11 -1.42
CA SER A 325 -5.51 9.44 -1.88
C SER A 325 -6.16 10.55 -1.02
N GLU A 326 -5.84 10.62 0.27
CA GLU A 326 -6.24 11.72 1.15
C GLU A 326 -5.52 13.03 0.78
N ASP A 327 -4.22 12.98 0.49
CA ASP A 327 -3.49 14.16 0.05
C ASP A 327 -3.94 14.65 -1.33
N ASP A 328 -4.31 13.74 -2.23
CA ASP A 328 -4.97 14.08 -3.51
C ASP A 328 -6.26 14.90 -3.26
N PHE A 329 -7.09 14.47 -2.31
CA PHE A 329 -8.25 15.26 -1.89
C PHE A 329 -7.83 16.66 -1.39
N ARG A 330 -6.80 16.76 -0.54
CA ARG A 330 -6.31 18.05 -0.01
C ARG A 330 -5.83 18.96 -1.15
N ILE A 331 -5.15 18.42 -2.17
CA ILE A 331 -4.73 19.17 -3.37
C ILE A 331 -5.95 19.70 -4.12
N ILE A 332 -6.95 18.86 -4.39
CA ILE A 332 -8.17 19.26 -5.09
C ILE A 332 -8.92 20.34 -4.28
N ARG A 333 -9.16 20.10 -3.00
CA ARG A 333 -9.84 21.04 -2.10
C ARG A 333 -9.17 22.41 -2.10
N ASP A 334 -7.85 22.44 -1.91
CA ASP A 334 -7.10 23.68 -1.82
C ASP A 334 -7.09 24.44 -3.15
N ASN A 335 -7.00 23.74 -4.28
CA ASN A 335 -7.07 24.34 -5.61
C ASN A 335 -8.46 24.89 -5.95
N LEU A 336 -9.53 24.20 -5.55
CA LEU A 336 -10.89 24.72 -5.69
C LEU A 336 -11.15 25.97 -4.82
N ALA A 337 -10.41 26.12 -3.72
CA ALA A 337 -10.40 27.31 -2.86
C ALA A 337 -9.41 28.40 -3.35
N GLY A 338 -8.88 28.30 -4.57
CA GLY A 338 -7.97 29.31 -5.17
C GLY A 338 -6.51 29.18 -4.75
N ARG A 339 -6.11 28.14 -3.99
CA ARG A 339 -4.70 27.87 -3.68
C ARG A 339 -4.00 27.20 -4.88
N ASN A 340 -2.67 27.10 -4.82
CA ASN A 340 -1.87 26.44 -5.86
C ASN A 340 -1.08 25.27 -5.29
N ARG A 341 -1.75 24.12 -5.08
CA ARG A 341 -1.11 22.87 -4.68
C ARG A 341 -0.93 21.92 -5.85
N SER A 342 0.13 21.13 -5.79
CA SER A 342 0.47 20.16 -6.83
C SER A 342 0.98 18.85 -6.24
N THR A 343 0.78 17.74 -6.97
CA THR A 343 1.41 16.46 -6.67
C THR A 343 2.93 16.46 -6.93
N ARG A 344 3.45 17.47 -7.64
CA ARG A 344 4.89 17.59 -7.95
C ARG A 344 5.67 17.87 -6.66
N GLY A 345 6.76 17.14 -6.47
CA GLY A 345 7.61 17.28 -5.28
C GLY A 345 6.99 16.75 -3.98
N ARG A 346 5.91 15.97 -4.09
CA ARG A 346 5.29 15.29 -2.94
C ARG A 346 6.29 14.33 -2.30
N LEU A 347 6.49 14.45 -1.01
CA LEU A 347 7.24 13.48 -0.23
C LEU A 347 6.31 12.29 0.08
N VAL A 348 6.58 11.14 -0.53
CA VAL A 348 5.80 9.92 -0.33
C VAL A 348 6.48 9.08 0.75
N ALA A 349 5.79 8.87 1.87
CA ALA A 349 6.19 7.92 2.90
C ALA A 349 5.33 6.67 2.79
N TYR A 350 5.88 5.51 3.14
CA TYR A 350 5.10 4.27 3.16
C TYR A 350 5.67 3.24 4.14
N CYS A 351 4.80 2.31 4.53
CA CYS A 351 5.15 1.16 5.34
C CYS A 351 4.64 -0.13 4.70
N MET A 352 5.42 -1.20 4.84
CA MET A 352 4.98 -2.58 4.72
C MET A 352 4.90 -3.18 6.12
N PHE A 353 3.81 -3.85 6.43
CA PHE A 353 3.47 -4.28 7.78
C PHE A 353 3.84 -5.75 8.03
N THR A 354 5.01 -6.16 7.54
CA THR A 354 5.69 -7.36 8.05
C THR A 354 6.10 -7.15 9.51
N ASP A 355 6.63 -8.15 10.15
CA ASP A 355 7.18 -8.05 11.49
C ASP A 355 8.60 -8.66 11.49
N PRO A 356 9.64 -7.83 11.58
CA PRO A 356 9.58 -6.38 11.72
C PRO A 356 9.05 -5.66 10.46
N PRO A 357 8.42 -4.48 10.64
CA PRO A 357 7.93 -3.69 9.51
C PRO A 357 9.07 -3.01 8.74
N LEU A 358 8.81 -2.74 7.45
CA LEU A 358 9.62 -1.84 6.62
C LEU A 358 8.92 -0.48 6.53
N ALA A 359 9.67 0.60 6.72
CA ALA A 359 9.22 1.97 6.45
C ALA A 359 10.22 2.70 5.57
N HIS A 360 9.71 3.53 4.65
CA HIS A 360 10.52 4.32 3.73
C HIS A 360 9.93 5.71 3.50
N VAL A 361 10.81 6.71 3.36
CA VAL A 361 10.45 8.07 2.94
C VAL A 361 11.58 8.70 2.14
N GLY A 362 11.25 9.37 1.05
CA GLY A 362 12.20 10.09 0.20
C GLY A 362 12.80 9.24 -0.91
N LEU A 363 14.09 9.39 -1.20
CA LEU A 363 14.81 8.68 -2.25
C LEU A 363 15.45 7.40 -1.72
N SER A 364 15.36 6.33 -2.50
CA SER A 364 16.24 5.17 -2.35
C SER A 364 17.62 5.45 -2.98
N GLU A 365 18.63 4.62 -2.68
CA GLU A 365 19.94 4.72 -3.32
C GLU A 365 19.82 4.58 -4.84
N GLY A 366 19.06 3.58 -5.31
CA GLY A 366 18.83 3.37 -6.73
C GLY A 366 18.05 4.51 -7.39
N GLU A 367 17.18 5.22 -6.70
CA GLU A 367 16.51 6.42 -7.23
C GLU A 367 17.45 7.61 -7.29
N ALA A 368 18.30 7.83 -6.29
CA ALA A 368 19.30 8.87 -6.27
C ALA A 368 20.30 8.68 -7.43
N GLU A 369 20.77 7.45 -7.64
CA GLU A 369 21.68 7.09 -8.74
C GLU A 369 21.05 7.38 -10.11
N ARG A 370 19.80 6.93 -10.34
CA ARG A 370 19.07 7.20 -11.61
C ARG A 370 18.86 8.68 -11.89
N GLN A 371 18.80 9.50 -10.85
CA GLN A 371 18.64 10.96 -10.94
C GLN A 371 19.99 11.70 -10.98
N GLY A 372 21.13 11.00 -10.89
CA GLY A 372 22.46 11.60 -10.83
C GLY A 372 22.71 12.40 -9.54
N ILE A 373 21.99 12.08 -8.46
CA ILE A 373 22.12 12.73 -7.15
C ILE A 373 23.20 12.02 -6.35
N ILE A 374 24.27 12.76 -6.00
CA ILE A 374 25.32 12.25 -5.12
C ILE A 374 24.84 12.36 -3.67
N ALA A 375 24.82 11.23 -2.98
CA ALA A 375 24.41 11.15 -1.58
C ALA A 375 25.44 10.40 -0.74
N ARG A 376 25.60 10.83 0.51
CA ARG A 376 26.32 10.09 1.55
C ARG A 376 25.31 9.15 2.20
N VAL A 377 25.71 7.89 2.38
CA VAL A 377 24.84 6.85 2.95
C VAL A 377 25.32 6.51 4.34
N ALA A 378 24.43 6.63 5.32
CA ALA A 378 24.62 6.13 6.67
C ALA A 378 23.78 4.88 6.90
N ARG A 379 24.31 3.92 7.64
CA ARG A 379 23.61 2.68 8.01
C ARG A 379 23.85 2.35 9.48
N LEU A 380 22.83 1.83 10.15
CA LEU A 380 22.87 1.37 11.53
C LEU A 380 22.07 0.07 11.66
N PRO A 381 22.69 -1.06 12.02
CA PRO A 381 21.96 -2.28 12.33
C PRO A 381 21.08 -2.11 13.58
N MET A 382 19.87 -2.71 13.58
CA MET A 382 18.96 -2.60 14.73
C MET A 382 19.52 -3.20 16.01
N ASN A 383 20.41 -4.17 15.93
CA ASN A 383 21.11 -4.72 17.11
C ASN A 383 22.02 -3.71 17.83
N SER A 384 22.30 -2.55 17.23
CA SER A 384 23.04 -1.44 17.87
C SER A 384 22.13 -0.48 18.63
N VAL A 385 20.81 -0.60 18.48
CA VAL A 385 19.81 0.25 19.14
C VAL A 385 19.41 -0.37 20.48
N LEU A 386 19.61 0.35 21.58
CA LEU A 386 19.39 -0.19 22.93
C LEU A 386 17.92 -0.55 23.19
N GLY A 387 16.98 0.24 22.66
CA GLY A 387 15.55 -0.10 22.68
C GLY A 387 15.24 -1.44 21.99
N ALA A 388 15.92 -1.75 20.87
CA ALA A 388 15.77 -3.01 20.16
C ALA A 388 16.40 -4.19 20.95
N GLN A 389 17.52 -3.94 21.64
CA GLN A 389 18.15 -4.94 22.50
C GLN A 389 17.26 -5.26 23.71
N ALA A 390 16.70 -4.24 24.37
CA ALA A 390 15.85 -4.40 25.54
C ALA A 390 14.58 -5.22 25.28
N THR A 391 14.06 -5.18 24.04
CA THR A 391 12.84 -5.86 23.62
C THR A 391 13.10 -7.11 22.77
N GLU A 392 14.38 -7.52 22.60
CA GLU A 392 14.80 -8.62 21.72
C GLU A 392 14.36 -8.50 20.24
N GLN A 393 14.06 -7.25 19.79
CA GLN A 393 13.62 -6.96 18.43
C GLN A 393 14.77 -6.42 17.56
N ARG A 394 15.83 -7.22 17.42
CA ARG A 394 17.14 -6.82 16.89
C ARG A 394 17.30 -6.95 15.37
N GLN A 395 16.27 -7.47 14.67
CA GLN A 395 16.33 -7.71 13.23
C GLN A 395 16.22 -6.42 12.43
N GLY A 396 16.98 -6.34 11.33
CA GLY A 396 16.92 -5.24 10.38
C GLY A 396 17.96 -4.16 10.61
N PHE A 397 17.71 -3.00 10.00
CA PHE A 397 18.62 -1.85 10.03
C PHE A 397 17.87 -0.54 9.71
N MET A 398 18.50 0.58 10.03
CA MET A 398 18.18 1.92 9.54
C MET A 398 19.18 2.33 8.48
N LYS A 399 18.74 3.05 7.44
CA LYS A 399 19.57 3.62 6.38
C LYS A 399 19.08 5.03 6.06
N ALA A 400 20.01 5.99 5.93
CA ALA A 400 19.70 7.36 5.54
C ALA A 400 20.60 7.82 4.38
N LEU A 401 20.00 8.55 3.44
CA LEU A 401 20.68 9.23 2.35
C LEU A 401 20.75 10.72 2.66
N ILE A 402 21.97 11.29 2.63
CA ILE A 402 22.23 12.68 2.94
C ILE A 402 22.84 13.37 1.73
N GLY A 403 22.32 14.55 1.40
CA GLY A 403 22.86 15.36 0.30
C GLY A 403 24.34 15.69 0.51
N GLU A 404 25.16 15.49 -0.52
CA GLU A 404 26.60 15.74 -0.49
C GLU A 404 26.91 17.20 -0.17
N SER A 405 26.12 18.14 -0.70
CA SER A 405 26.42 19.57 -0.64
C SER A 405 25.68 20.33 0.46
N ASP A 406 24.51 19.85 0.90
CA ASP A 406 23.58 20.68 1.68
C ASP A 406 23.10 20.05 3.00
N ASP A 407 23.63 18.87 3.35
CA ASP A 407 23.33 18.14 4.58
C ASP A 407 21.84 17.83 4.82
N ARG A 408 21.00 17.94 3.77
CA ARG A 408 19.59 17.57 3.85
C ARG A 408 19.43 16.06 3.84
N ILE A 409 18.44 15.59 4.55
CA ILE A 409 18.01 14.19 4.48
C ILE A 409 17.23 14.05 3.16
N LEU A 410 17.75 13.20 2.26
CA LEU A 410 17.15 12.91 0.95
C LEU A 410 16.25 11.69 0.99
N GLY A 411 16.55 10.73 1.83
CA GLY A 411 15.80 9.51 2.02
C GLY A 411 16.12 8.79 3.32
N PHE A 412 15.16 7.99 3.78
CA PHE A 412 15.30 7.16 4.96
C PHE A 412 14.56 5.85 4.76
N THR A 413 15.20 4.74 5.11
CA THR A 413 14.63 3.40 5.11
C THR A 413 14.92 2.71 6.43
N MET A 414 13.94 2.03 7.01
CA MET A 414 14.12 1.24 8.21
C MET A 414 13.38 -0.09 8.08
N ILE A 415 14.07 -1.20 8.30
CA ILE A 415 13.48 -2.48 8.68
C ILE A 415 13.73 -2.63 10.16
N GLY A 416 12.68 -2.73 10.97
CA GLY A 416 12.82 -2.82 12.42
C GLY A 416 11.52 -2.55 13.15
N ALA A 417 11.48 -2.88 14.43
CA ALA A 417 10.33 -2.58 15.26
C ALA A 417 10.02 -1.08 15.24
N GLU A 418 8.73 -0.73 15.22
CA GLU A 418 8.24 0.66 15.21
C GLU A 418 8.74 1.49 14.00
N ALA A 419 9.17 0.86 12.89
CA ALA A 419 9.77 1.58 11.76
C ALA A 419 8.88 2.72 11.23
N GLY A 420 7.56 2.53 11.16
CA GLY A 420 6.62 3.57 10.72
C GLY A 420 6.61 4.80 11.63
N GLU A 421 6.68 4.59 12.94
CA GLU A 421 6.67 5.66 13.95
C GLU A 421 8.01 6.41 13.96
N VAL A 422 9.11 5.69 13.85
CA VAL A 422 10.46 6.28 13.73
C VAL A 422 10.58 7.10 12.44
N MET A 423 10.10 6.56 11.31
CA MET A 423 10.10 7.27 10.02
C MET A 423 9.34 8.59 10.09
N ALA A 424 8.27 8.69 10.87
CA ALA A 424 7.47 9.92 10.99
C ALA A 424 8.30 11.10 11.53
N ALA A 425 9.25 10.84 12.44
CA ALA A 425 10.19 11.87 12.92
C ALA A 425 11.10 12.35 11.79
N VAL A 426 11.65 11.43 11.00
CA VAL A 426 12.51 11.77 9.85
C VAL A 426 11.72 12.51 8.77
N GLN A 427 10.50 12.04 8.44
CA GLN A 427 9.61 12.71 7.48
C GLN A 427 9.33 14.17 7.90
N THR A 428 9.09 14.41 9.19
CA THR A 428 8.85 15.75 9.72
C THR A 428 10.09 16.62 9.56
N ALA A 429 11.29 16.09 9.86
CA ALA A 429 12.56 16.78 9.66
C ALA A 429 12.78 17.12 8.18
N MET A 430 12.51 16.19 7.26
CA MET A 430 12.61 16.42 5.82
C MET A 430 11.64 17.52 5.33
N LEU A 431 10.38 17.50 5.78
CA LEU A 431 9.39 18.54 5.46
C LEU A 431 9.79 19.92 5.97
N ALA A 432 10.40 19.97 7.16
CA ALA A 432 10.95 21.18 7.74
C ALA A 432 12.32 21.58 7.14
N ARG A 433 12.88 20.77 6.24
CA ARG A 433 14.20 20.97 5.61
C ARG A 433 15.33 21.09 6.62
N LEU A 434 15.26 20.36 7.72
CA LEU A 434 16.31 20.35 8.72
C LEU A 434 17.55 19.61 8.19
N SER A 435 18.73 20.06 8.67
CA SER A 435 19.97 19.29 8.50
C SER A 435 19.89 17.99 9.28
N TYR A 436 20.54 16.94 8.80
CA TYR A 436 20.66 15.67 9.51
C TYR A 436 21.29 15.83 10.90
N SER A 437 22.17 16.83 11.09
CA SER A 437 22.81 17.15 12.38
C SER A 437 21.79 17.48 13.47
N THR A 438 20.63 18.04 13.11
CA THR A 438 19.55 18.28 14.06
C THR A 438 19.09 17.00 14.73
N LEU A 439 19.00 15.88 13.98
CA LEU A 439 18.64 14.57 14.56
C LEU A 439 19.82 13.91 15.29
N THR A 440 21.06 14.21 14.90
CA THR A 440 22.24 13.78 15.64
C THR A 440 22.27 14.39 17.06
N ASP A 441 21.97 15.68 17.15
CA ASP A 441 22.08 16.45 18.41
C ASP A 441 20.80 16.35 19.26
N THR A 442 19.73 15.71 18.76
CA THR A 442 18.48 15.55 19.50
C THR A 442 18.65 14.54 20.64
N ALA A 443 18.29 14.94 21.86
CA ALA A 443 18.19 14.04 22.99
C ALA A 443 16.89 13.23 22.93
N PHE A 444 16.91 12.12 22.18
CA PHE A 444 15.77 11.20 22.14
C PHE A 444 15.58 10.49 23.47
N ALA A 445 14.32 10.14 23.78
CA ALA A 445 14.02 9.38 24.98
C ALA A 445 14.66 7.98 24.93
N HIS A 446 15.21 7.55 26.08
CA HIS A 446 15.86 6.26 26.26
C HIS A 446 15.03 5.35 27.21
N PRO A 447 14.90 4.02 26.95
CA PRO A 447 15.26 3.33 25.71
C PRO A 447 14.08 3.32 24.72
N THR A 448 14.34 3.75 23.48
CA THR A 448 13.32 3.74 22.38
C THR A 448 13.95 3.30 21.06
N MET A 449 13.13 2.97 20.06
CA MET A 449 13.64 2.74 18.71
C MET A 449 14.13 4.04 18.06
N ALA A 450 13.50 5.18 18.38
CA ALA A 450 13.83 6.49 17.84
C ALA A 450 15.22 7.01 18.25
N GLU A 451 15.76 6.57 19.40
CA GLU A 451 17.13 6.97 19.81
C GLU A 451 18.21 6.49 18.81
N GLY A 452 17.89 5.43 18.03
CA GLY A 452 18.75 4.96 16.95
C GLY A 452 19.00 6.01 15.87
N LEU A 453 18.15 7.03 15.73
CA LEU A 453 18.33 8.13 14.77
C LEU A 453 19.60 8.94 15.09
N SER A 454 19.86 9.29 16.37
CA SER A 454 21.11 9.95 16.76
C SER A 454 22.34 9.14 16.34
N LEU A 455 22.34 7.84 16.60
CA LEU A 455 23.43 6.95 16.23
C LEU A 455 23.56 6.82 14.70
N LEU A 456 22.46 6.66 13.99
CA LEU A 456 22.44 6.58 12.52
C LEU A 456 23.07 7.83 11.89
N PHE A 457 22.61 9.00 12.29
CA PHE A 457 23.07 10.26 11.72
C PHE A 457 24.51 10.63 12.16
N SER A 458 24.98 10.13 13.30
CA SER A 458 26.39 10.22 13.69
C SER A 458 27.31 9.38 12.77
N ASN A 459 26.77 8.38 12.09
CA ASN A 459 27.51 7.54 11.15
C ASN A 459 27.55 8.11 9.72
N VAL A 460 27.03 9.32 9.49
CA VAL A 460 27.09 9.93 8.14
C VAL A 460 28.54 10.17 7.76
N PRO A 461 29.02 9.61 6.62
CA PRO A 461 30.39 9.81 6.17
C PRO A 461 30.70 11.30 5.96
N PRO A 462 31.96 11.75 6.16
CA PRO A 462 32.35 13.11 5.83
C PRO A 462 32.14 13.39 4.35
N ARG A 463 31.99 14.66 4.00
CA ARG A 463 31.90 15.09 2.59
C ARG A 463 33.16 14.72 1.83
N SER A 464 32.97 14.34 0.55
CA SER A 464 34.11 14.09 -0.35
C SER A 464 34.91 15.38 -0.51
N VAL A 465 36.21 15.33 -0.22
CA VAL A 465 37.09 16.47 -0.47
C VAL A 465 37.22 16.63 -1.98
N GLN A 466 36.56 17.63 -2.56
CA GLN A 466 36.85 18.02 -3.95
C GLN A 466 38.32 18.44 -4.00
N ARG A 467 39.20 17.60 -4.56
CA ARG A 467 40.55 18.02 -4.94
C ARG A 467 40.38 19.08 -6.02
N THR A 468 40.45 20.34 -5.61
CA THR A 468 40.62 21.46 -6.54
C THR A 468 41.95 21.23 -7.26
N THR A 469 41.88 20.69 -8.46
CA THR A 469 43.02 20.69 -9.37
C THR A 469 43.26 22.15 -9.78
N THR A 470 44.02 22.86 -8.99
CA THR A 470 44.59 24.15 -9.39
C THR A 470 45.45 23.83 -10.60
N LYS A 471 44.97 24.12 -11.81
CA LYS A 471 45.81 24.22 -12.98
C LYS A 471 46.74 25.39 -12.69
N VAL A 472 47.95 25.10 -12.28
CA VAL A 472 49.06 26.06 -12.36
C VAL A 472 49.31 26.32 -13.84
N ALA A 473 49.10 27.55 -14.24
CA ALA A 473 49.35 28.05 -15.60
C ALA A 473 50.86 28.22 -15.79
#